data_f1f33a66d39ee661d076d45fdeb23910
#
_entry.id   f1f33a66d39ee661d076d45fdeb23910
#
_cell.length_a   1.000
_cell.length_b   1.000
_cell.length_c   1.000
_cell.angle_alpha   90.00
_cell.angle_beta   90.00
_cell.angle_gamma   90.00
#
_symmetry.space_group_name_H-M   'P 1'
#
loop_
_entity.id
_entity.type
_entity.pdbx_description
1 polymer ?
#
loop_
_entity_poly.entity_id
_entity_poly.type
_entity_poly.pdbx_seq_one_letter_code
_entity_poly.pdbx_strand_id
1 'polypeptide(L)'
;MVEASIPLYTGGQLENNIKSKEIGVDISDLTLENTKQQIKYDTTKGYYNILQCRNLVGVNQETVDQLQAHLDTVNAKYAAGTVAKSDVLRSQVELADAKQNLVNAENNYDLSISSLNNLIGLPIDTKINIQDELKYTKYDLSLSECMDLAMTNRPDGVAAAKSIEQAKASVKAAQAGNLPQLSAYASYTIDGNDAFNNDAAEQSEIGVKASWNLFDNNVTKAQVRQAEAALAKAQENAQYVNEGIQLEVHQAYLNLLSAEKNIQTTSVAVNQASEDYTIAQVRYTAGVGTNIDVMDAAVALTTAKTNYVQALYDYNVSKAQLDKAMGLPVDLDVQAVAAKTY
;
A
#
# COMPACT_ATOMS: atom_id res chain seq x y z
N MET A 1 23.68 27.82 43.26
CA MET A 1 24.61 26.76 42.83
C MET A 1 24.49 26.55 41.36
N VAL A 2 25.58 26.59 40.59
CA VAL A 2 25.66 26.21 39.19
C VAL A 2 26.68 25.06 39.10
N GLU A 3 26.29 23.93 38.48
CA GLU A 3 27.14 22.75 38.33
C GLU A 3 27.20 22.36 36.85
N ALA A 4 28.39 22.09 36.37
CA ALA A 4 28.65 21.51 35.08
C ALA A 4 29.40 20.19 35.28
N SER A 5 28.90 19.10 34.66
CA SER A 5 29.57 17.79 34.73
C SER A 5 29.68 17.16 33.33
N ILE A 6 30.83 16.53 33.07
CA ILE A 6 31.12 15.83 31.83
C ILE A 6 31.50 14.41 32.17
N PRO A 7 30.78 13.37 31.66
CA PRO A 7 31.19 11.99 31.82
C PRO A 7 32.47 11.73 31.01
N LEU A 8 33.53 11.28 31.66
CA LEU A 8 34.81 10.90 31.03
C LEU A 8 34.81 9.42 30.65
N TYR A 9 34.15 8.57 31.46
CA TYR A 9 34.01 7.15 31.23
C TYR A 9 32.74 6.64 31.90
N THR A 10 31.89 5.93 31.15
CA THR A 10 30.59 5.41 31.61
C THR A 10 30.48 3.89 31.54
N GLY A 11 31.64 3.18 31.49
CA GLY A 11 31.63 1.73 31.28
C GLY A 11 31.09 1.26 29.90
N GLY A 12 31.00 2.19 28.94
CA GLY A 12 30.40 1.93 27.62
C GLY A 12 28.89 2.18 27.56
N GLN A 13 28.27 2.68 28.66
CA GLN A 13 26.83 2.95 28.68
C GLN A 13 26.44 4.04 27.65
N LEU A 14 27.17 5.15 27.66
CA LEU A 14 26.89 6.29 26.77
C LEU A 14 27.06 5.90 25.30
N GLU A 15 28.15 5.25 24.97
CA GLU A 15 28.48 4.79 23.61
C GLU A 15 27.44 3.81 23.07
N ASN A 16 27.02 2.83 23.89
CA ASN A 16 25.99 1.88 23.47
C ASN A 16 24.59 2.51 23.40
N ASN A 17 24.28 3.51 24.24
CA ASN A 17 23.06 4.29 24.12
C ASN A 17 23.04 5.13 22.84
N ILE A 18 24.16 5.78 22.48
CA ILE A 18 24.30 6.52 21.22
C ILE A 18 24.10 5.55 20.05
N LYS A 19 24.82 4.42 20.04
CA LYS A 19 24.67 3.38 19.00
C LYS A 19 23.22 2.89 18.89
N SER A 20 22.52 2.67 20.01
CA SER A 20 21.12 2.26 20.00
C SER A 20 20.22 3.33 19.38
N LYS A 21 20.52 4.63 19.57
CA LYS A 21 19.78 5.74 18.95
C LYS A 21 20.10 5.90 17.46
N GLU A 22 21.35 5.73 17.05
CA GLU A 22 21.74 5.73 15.64
C GLU A 22 21.04 4.62 14.85
N ILE A 23 21.02 3.39 15.39
CA ILE A 23 20.26 2.29 14.80
C ILE A 23 18.75 2.61 14.77
N GLY A 24 18.24 3.34 15.77
CA GLY A 24 16.85 3.84 15.79
C GLY A 24 16.55 4.79 14.64
N VAL A 25 17.52 5.62 14.21
CA VAL A 25 17.39 6.47 13.00
C VAL A 25 17.29 5.58 11.76
N ASP A 26 18.21 4.60 11.60
CA ASP A 26 18.18 3.65 10.47
C ASP A 26 16.81 2.95 10.36
N ILE A 27 16.25 2.50 11.48
CA ILE A 27 14.92 1.85 11.52
C ILE A 27 13.81 2.83 11.08
N SER A 28 13.91 4.09 11.48
CA SER A 28 12.95 5.12 11.08
C SER A 28 13.03 5.41 9.58
N ASP A 29 14.22 5.44 9.00
CA ASP A 29 14.43 5.61 7.55
C ASP A 29 13.86 4.41 6.77
N LEU A 30 14.07 3.19 7.25
CA LEU A 30 13.47 1.99 6.67
C LEU A 30 11.94 1.99 6.76
N THR A 31 11.39 2.51 7.86
CA THR A 31 9.94 2.68 8.03
C THR A 31 9.38 3.72 7.05
N LEU A 32 10.11 4.81 6.81
CA LEU A 32 9.77 5.80 5.80
C LEU A 32 9.75 5.17 4.40
N GLU A 33 10.76 4.36 4.07
CA GLU A 33 10.82 3.67 2.78
C GLU A 33 9.66 2.68 2.59
N ASN A 34 9.33 1.92 3.63
CA ASN A 34 8.15 1.04 3.60
C ASN A 34 6.84 1.82 3.38
N THR A 35 6.73 3.00 4.00
CA THR A 35 5.57 3.89 3.79
C THR A 35 5.50 4.41 2.34
N LYS A 36 6.64 4.78 1.75
CA LYS A 36 6.71 5.19 0.34
C LYS A 36 6.28 4.06 -0.60
N GLN A 37 6.72 2.82 -0.34
CA GLN A 37 6.31 1.65 -1.12
C GLN A 37 4.81 1.40 -1.02
N GLN A 38 4.23 1.56 0.18
CA GLN A 38 2.79 1.46 0.38
C GLN A 38 2.03 2.53 -0.41
N ILE A 39 2.45 3.79 -0.33
CA ILE A 39 1.81 4.90 -1.08
C ILE A 39 1.92 4.67 -2.59
N LYS A 40 3.08 4.21 -3.08
CA LYS A 40 3.26 3.84 -4.50
C LYS A 40 2.26 2.78 -4.92
N TYR A 41 2.12 1.72 -4.13
CA TYR A 41 1.15 0.66 -4.41
C TYR A 41 -0.28 1.19 -4.43
N ASP A 42 -0.68 1.97 -3.42
CA ASP A 42 -2.03 2.54 -3.32
C ASP A 42 -2.33 3.50 -4.48
N THR A 43 -1.35 4.31 -4.88
CA THR A 43 -1.44 5.20 -6.04
C THR A 43 -1.58 4.40 -7.33
N THR A 44 -0.78 3.36 -7.52
CA THR A 44 -0.84 2.47 -8.68
C THR A 44 -2.19 1.75 -8.75
N LYS A 45 -2.70 1.26 -7.63
CA LYS A 45 -4.01 0.64 -7.53
C LYS A 45 -5.13 1.63 -7.87
N GLY A 46 -5.06 2.86 -7.33
CA GLY A 46 -6.01 3.94 -7.63
C GLY A 46 -6.00 4.31 -9.12
N TYR A 47 -4.81 4.37 -9.73
CA TYR A 47 -4.64 4.60 -11.16
C TYR A 47 -5.31 3.51 -12.02
N TYR A 48 -5.05 2.23 -11.72
CA TYR A 48 -5.70 1.12 -12.43
C TYR A 48 -7.22 1.09 -12.20
N ASN A 49 -7.69 1.52 -11.04
CA ASN A 49 -9.12 1.65 -10.77
C ASN A 49 -9.80 2.68 -11.68
N ILE A 50 -9.15 3.80 -11.98
CA ILE A 50 -9.67 4.79 -12.95
C ILE A 50 -9.75 4.17 -14.35
N LEU A 51 -8.72 3.43 -14.78
CA LEU A 51 -8.72 2.74 -16.07
C LEU A 51 -9.84 1.70 -16.15
N GLN A 52 -10.06 0.94 -15.09
CA GLN A 52 -11.15 0.00 -14.98
C GLN A 52 -12.51 0.70 -15.10
N CYS A 53 -12.77 1.74 -14.30
CA CYS A 53 -14.02 2.48 -14.33
C CYS A 53 -14.29 3.10 -15.72
N ARG A 54 -13.26 3.66 -16.37
CA ARG A 54 -13.36 4.17 -17.74
C ARG A 54 -13.78 3.10 -18.74
N ASN A 55 -13.17 1.91 -18.66
CA ASN A 55 -13.53 0.80 -19.53
C ASN A 55 -14.97 0.31 -19.26
N LEU A 56 -15.40 0.31 -18.00
CA LEU A 56 -16.78 -0.04 -17.63
C LEU A 56 -17.80 0.99 -18.16
N VAL A 57 -17.48 2.27 -18.18
CA VAL A 57 -18.30 3.28 -18.85
C VAL A 57 -18.43 2.93 -20.35
N GLY A 58 -17.33 2.58 -21.01
CA GLY A 58 -17.36 2.16 -22.42
C GLY A 58 -18.25 0.93 -22.67
N VAL A 59 -18.12 -0.11 -21.81
CA VAL A 59 -18.97 -1.31 -21.90
C VAL A 59 -20.46 -0.97 -21.72
N ASN A 60 -20.80 -0.14 -20.73
CA ASN A 60 -22.20 0.25 -20.48
C ASN A 60 -22.75 1.15 -21.60
N GLN A 61 -21.96 2.05 -22.16
CA GLN A 61 -22.37 2.87 -23.31
C GLN A 61 -22.66 1.99 -24.53
N GLU A 62 -21.77 1.04 -24.83
CA GLU A 62 -21.98 0.10 -25.93
C GLU A 62 -23.28 -0.73 -25.73
N THR A 63 -23.56 -1.14 -24.49
CA THR A 63 -24.81 -1.85 -24.16
C THR A 63 -26.04 -0.98 -24.40
N VAL A 64 -25.99 0.28 -24.01
CA VAL A 64 -27.08 1.26 -24.31
C VAL A 64 -27.29 1.41 -25.81
N ASP A 65 -26.22 1.55 -26.58
CA ASP A 65 -26.31 1.71 -28.03
C ASP A 65 -26.88 0.46 -28.72
N GLN A 66 -26.47 -0.74 -28.26
CA GLN A 66 -26.99 -2.02 -28.78
C GLN A 66 -28.46 -2.20 -28.45
N LEU A 67 -28.89 -1.91 -27.22
CA LEU A 67 -30.29 -2.04 -26.81
C LEU A 67 -31.18 -0.95 -27.43
N GLN A 68 -30.68 0.26 -27.70
CA GLN A 68 -31.39 1.29 -28.44
C GLN A 68 -31.64 0.84 -29.88
N ALA A 69 -30.64 0.35 -30.59
CA ALA A 69 -30.77 -0.16 -31.94
C ALA A 69 -31.73 -1.36 -32.03
N HIS A 70 -31.70 -2.24 -31.01
CA HIS A 70 -32.64 -3.34 -30.90
C HIS A 70 -34.09 -2.84 -30.69
N LEU A 71 -34.31 -1.87 -29.78
CA LEU A 71 -35.62 -1.27 -29.57
C LEU A 71 -36.17 -0.63 -30.85
N ASP A 72 -35.34 0.04 -31.65
CA ASP A 72 -35.74 0.62 -32.91
C ASP A 72 -36.21 -0.46 -33.90
N THR A 73 -35.51 -1.60 -33.92
CA THR A 73 -35.92 -2.78 -34.71
C THR A 73 -37.26 -3.36 -34.23
N VAL A 74 -37.44 -3.50 -32.90
CA VAL A 74 -38.69 -3.99 -32.30
C VAL A 74 -39.86 -3.05 -32.61
N ASN A 75 -39.65 -1.73 -32.54
CA ASN A 75 -40.65 -0.72 -32.90
C ASN A 75 -41.08 -0.83 -34.37
N ALA A 76 -40.11 -1.00 -35.28
CA ALA A 76 -40.40 -1.18 -36.72
C ALA A 76 -41.22 -2.45 -36.97
N LYS A 77 -40.90 -3.55 -36.31
CA LYS A 77 -41.65 -4.81 -36.40
C LYS A 77 -43.04 -4.70 -35.77
N TYR A 78 -43.19 -3.96 -34.68
CA TYR A 78 -44.51 -3.68 -34.09
C TYR A 78 -45.41 -2.84 -35.00
N ALA A 79 -44.86 -1.80 -35.62
CA ALA A 79 -45.56 -1.00 -36.61
C ALA A 79 -46.02 -1.84 -37.83
N ALA A 80 -45.23 -2.83 -38.22
CA ALA A 80 -45.59 -3.82 -39.27
C ALA A 80 -46.56 -4.91 -38.78
N GLY A 81 -46.94 -4.93 -37.48
CA GLY A 81 -47.85 -5.91 -36.89
C GLY A 81 -47.28 -7.31 -36.68
N THR A 82 -45.95 -7.46 -36.70
CA THR A 82 -45.27 -8.77 -36.61
C THR A 82 -44.82 -9.15 -35.20
N VAL A 83 -44.85 -8.23 -34.23
CA VAL A 83 -44.52 -8.48 -32.82
C VAL A 83 -45.55 -7.84 -31.88
N ALA A 84 -45.62 -8.32 -30.65
CA ALA A 84 -46.56 -7.83 -29.64
C ALA A 84 -46.07 -6.53 -28.97
N LYS A 85 -47.01 -5.71 -28.45
CA LYS A 85 -46.67 -4.53 -27.67
C LYS A 85 -45.85 -4.85 -26.41
N SER A 86 -46.01 -6.07 -25.84
CA SER A 86 -45.23 -6.54 -24.71
C SER A 86 -43.73 -6.57 -25.02
N ASP A 87 -43.32 -6.87 -26.25
CA ASP A 87 -41.91 -6.92 -26.66
C ASP A 87 -41.31 -5.50 -26.68
N VAL A 88 -42.08 -4.51 -27.18
CA VAL A 88 -41.71 -3.09 -27.14
C VAL A 88 -41.51 -2.62 -25.68
N LEU A 89 -42.50 -2.89 -24.81
CA LEU A 89 -42.43 -2.49 -23.41
C LEU A 89 -41.23 -3.13 -22.67
N ARG A 90 -41.00 -4.40 -22.93
CA ARG A 90 -39.86 -5.12 -22.34
C ARG A 90 -38.50 -4.54 -22.81
N SER A 91 -38.35 -4.29 -24.10
CA SER A 91 -37.14 -3.65 -24.65
C SER A 91 -36.93 -2.23 -24.12
N GLN A 92 -38.01 -1.50 -23.85
CA GLN A 92 -37.94 -0.16 -23.22
C GLN A 92 -37.44 -0.25 -21.77
N VAL A 93 -37.88 -1.25 -20.99
CA VAL A 93 -37.44 -1.46 -19.61
C VAL A 93 -35.95 -1.80 -19.60
N GLU A 94 -35.52 -2.75 -20.44
CA GLU A 94 -34.09 -3.16 -20.51
C GLU A 94 -33.17 -1.99 -20.89
N LEU A 95 -33.60 -1.17 -21.87
CA LEU A 95 -32.87 0.06 -22.22
C LEU A 95 -32.81 1.07 -21.08
N ALA A 96 -33.88 1.20 -20.28
CA ALA A 96 -33.92 2.11 -19.14
C ALA A 96 -32.90 1.60 -18.04
N ASP A 97 -32.91 0.31 -17.80
CA ASP A 97 -31.94 -0.32 -16.85
C ASP A 97 -30.49 -0.15 -17.33
N ALA A 98 -30.22 -0.34 -18.62
CA ALA A 98 -28.89 -0.10 -19.19
C ALA A 98 -28.45 1.38 -19.06
N LYS A 99 -29.35 2.32 -19.29
CA LYS A 99 -29.08 3.77 -19.09
C LYS A 99 -28.78 4.08 -17.62
N GLN A 100 -29.49 3.47 -16.67
CA GLN A 100 -29.20 3.63 -15.25
C GLN A 100 -27.83 3.07 -14.90
N ASN A 101 -27.46 1.90 -15.45
CA ASN A 101 -26.12 1.31 -15.23
C ASN A 101 -25.01 2.20 -15.81
N LEU A 102 -25.23 2.84 -16.96
CA LEU A 102 -24.29 3.81 -17.52
C LEU A 102 -24.09 5.01 -16.57
N VAL A 103 -25.16 5.61 -16.06
CA VAL A 103 -25.08 6.73 -15.10
C VAL A 103 -24.29 6.32 -13.84
N ASN A 104 -24.51 5.10 -13.34
CA ASN A 104 -23.76 4.58 -12.20
C ASN A 104 -22.27 4.38 -12.53
N ALA A 105 -21.97 3.89 -13.75
CA ALA A 105 -20.58 3.71 -14.19
C ALA A 105 -19.86 5.06 -14.35
N GLU A 106 -20.51 6.07 -14.90
CA GLU A 106 -19.98 7.45 -15.01
C GLU A 106 -19.71 8.05 -13.64
N ASN A 107 -20.63 7.92 -12.69
CA ASN A 107 -20.45 8.38 -11.32
C ASN A 107 -19.25 7.66 -10.64
N ASN A 108 -19.11 6.35 -10.83
CA ASN A 108 -17.98 5.58 -10.27
C ASN A 108 -16.66 6.02 -10.88
N TYR A 109 -16.64 6.39 -12.16
CA TYR A 109 -15.46 6.93 -12.81
C TYR A 109 -15.05 8.28 -12.19
N ASP A 110 -15.98 9.20 -12.00
CA ASP A 110 -15.72 10.50 -11.37
C ASP A 110 -15.25 10.36 -9.91
N LEU A 111 -15.87 9.43 -9.16
CA LEU A 111 -15.44 9.11 -7.79
C LEU A 111 -14.03 8.51 -7.75
N SER A 112 -13.67 7.68 -8.74
CA SER A 112 -12.32 7.10 -8.82
C SER A 112 -11.23 8.16 -9.05
N ILE A 113 -11.51 9.17 -9.88
CA ILE A 113 -10.64 10.34 -10.10
C ILE A 113 -10.49 11.14 -8.81
N SER A 114 -11.60 11.46 -8.13
CA SER A 114 -11.58 12.19 -6.87
C SER A 114 -10.81 11.46 -5.78
N SER A 115 -10.92 10.13 -5.73
CA SER A 115 -10.19 9.27 -4.79
C SER A 115 -8.68 9.30 -5.04
N LEU A 116 -8.25 9.23 -6.31
CA LEU A 116 -6.84 9.34 -6.66
C LEU A 116 -6.30 10.75 -6.35
N ASN A 117 -7.06 11.81 -6.68
CA ASN A 117 -6.67 13.18 -6.35
C ASN A 117 -6.41 13.36 -4.85
N ASN A 118 -7.32 12.85 -4.01
CA ASN A 118 -7.15 12.89 -2.55
C ASN A 118 -5.90 12.13 -2.10
N LEU A 119 -5.63 10.97 -2.69
CA LEU A 119 -4.46 10.15 -2.33
C LEU A 119 -3.14 10.83 -2.67
N ILE A 120 -3.06 11.54 -3.81
CA ILE A 120 -1.85 12.24 -4.26
C ILE A 120 -1.78 13.70 -3.80
N GLY A 121 -2.74 14.14 -2.98
CA GLY A 121 -2.75 15.48 -2.39
C GLY A 121 -3.19 16.61 -3.35
N LEU A 122 -3.86 16.29 -4.44
CA LEU A 122 -4.47 17.28 -5.34
C LEU A 122 -5.88 17.67 -4.87
N PRO A 123 -6.38 18.86 -5.25
CA PRO A 123 -7.80 19.18 -5.07
C PRO A 123 -8.71 18.11 -5.69
N ILE A 124 -9.75 17.69 -4.97
CA ILE A 124 -10.60 16.53 -5.33
C ILE A 124 -11.33 16.69 -6.66
N ASP A 125 -11.54 17.91 -7.11
CA ASP A 125 -12.20 18.29 -8.37
C ASP A 125 -11.24 18.48 -9.56
N THR A 126 -9.92 18.20 -9.36
CA THR A 126 -8.91 18.30 -10.41
C THR A 126 -9.21 17.29 -11.52
N LYS A 127 -9.33 17.77 -12.76
CA LYS A 127 -9.51 16.90 -13.92
C LYS A 127 -8.18 16.27 -14.32
N ILE A 128 -8.13 14.95 -14.26
CA ILE A 128 -6.98 14.15 -14.73
C ILE A 128 -7.35 13.55 -16.09
N ASN A 129 -6.49 13.77 -17.09
CA ASN A 129 -6.63 13.12 -18.40
C ASN A 129 -5.66 11.95 -18.47
N ILE A 130 -6.20 10.73 -18.41
CA ILE A 130 -5.44 9.49 -18.50
C ILE A 130 -5.60 8.94 -19.93
N GLN A 131 -4.48 8.79 -20.63
CA GLN A 131 -4.47 8.30 -22.01
C GLN A 131 -4.16 6.81 -22.12
N ASP A 132 -3.61 6.20 -21.05
CA ASP A 132 -3.24 4.80 -21.04
C ASP A 132 -4.45 3.88 -21.13
N GLU A 133 -4.20 2.65 -21.58
CA GLU A 133 -5.19 1.58 -21.65
C GLU A 133 -4.83 0.48 -20.64
N LEU A 134 -5.86 -0.18 -20.11
CA LEU A 134 -5.69 -1.34 -19.26
C LEU A 134 -5.27 -2.55 -20.14
N LYS A 135 -3.98 -2.93 -20.04
CA LYS A 135 -3.38 -3.99 -20.88
C LYS A 135 -2.78 -5.10 -20.05
N TYR A 136 -2.79 -6.29 -20.62
CA TYR A 136 -2.01 -7.42 -20.12
C TYR A 136 -0.55 -7.31 -20.61
N THR A 137 0.39 -7.40 -19.66
CA THR A 137 1.83 -7.52 -19.94
C THR A 137 2.35 -8.70 -19.14
N LYS A 138 2.88 -9.72 -19.81
CA LYS A 138 3.37 -10.93 -19.16
C LYS A 138 4.38 -10.63 -18.08
N TYR A 139 4.30 -11.37 -16.99
CA TYR A 139 5.24 -11.31 -15.88
C TYR A 139 6.17 -12.52 -15.93
N ASP A 140 7.50 -12.31 -15.95
CA ASP A 140 8.47 -13.37 -16.28
C ASP A 140 9.29 -13.87 -15.08
N LEU A 141 9.19 -13.23 -13.87
CA LEU A 141 9.92 -13.68 -12.70
C LEU A 141 9.31 -14.95 -12.10
N SER A 142 10.16 -15.89 -11.66
CA SER A 142 9.75 -17.06 -10.91
C SER A 142 9.50 -16.74 -9.44
N LEU A 143 8.77 -17.62 -8.73
CA LEU A 143 8.52 -17.46 -7.29
C LEU A 143 9.84 -17.40 -6.49
N SER A 144 10.85 -18.21 -6.87
CA SER A 144 12.14 -18.20 -6.18
C SER A 144 12.84 -16.85 -6.31
N GLU A 145 12.88 -16.28 -7.50
CA GLU A 145 13.48 -14.96 -7.74
C GLU A 145 12.74 -13.86 -6.97
N CYS A 146 11.40 -13.92 -6.94
CA CYS A 146 10.60 -12.97 -6.15
C CYS A 146 10.91 -13.09 -4.66
N MET A 147 11.08 -14.31 -4.14
CA MET A 147 11.41 -14.59 -2.75
C MET A 147 12.79 -14.04 -2.38
N ASP A 148 13.82 -14.30 -3.22
CA ASP A 148 15.17 -13.82 -3.00
C ASP A 148 15.25 -12.29 -3.00
N LEU A 149 14.52 -11.64 -3.93
CA LEU A 149 14.40 -10.18 -3.96
C LEU A 149 13.74 -9.64 -2.70
N ALA A 150 12.65 -10.25 -2.24
CA ALA A 150 11.94 -9.82 -1.04
C ALA A 150 12.82 -9.92 0.22
N MET A 151 13.50 -11.05 0.42
CA MET A 151 14.35 -11.27 1.57
C MET A 151 15.57 -10.33 1.63
N THR A 152 15.96 -9.79 0.46
CA THR A 152 17.09 -8.85 0.36
C THR A 152 16.67 -7.39 0.48
N ASN A 153 15.53 -7.02 -0.13
CA ASN A 153 15.18 -5.62 -0.37
C ASN A 153 14.09 -5.09 0.58
N ARG A 154 13.33 -5.94 1.23
CA ARG A 154 12.19 -5.48 2.05
C ARG A 154 12.64 -4.67 3.26
N PRO A 155 12.17 -3.40 3.37
CA PRO A 155 12.59 -2.51 4.46
C PRO A 155 12.18 -3.01 5.85
N ASP A 156 11.03 -3.68 5.98
CA ASP A 156 10.54 -4.23 7.25
C ASP A 156 11.40 -5.42 7.74
N GLY A 157 11.87 -6.28 6.82
CA GLY A 157 12.82 -7.36 7.15
C GLY A 157 14.16 -6.81 7.62
N VAL A 158 14.70 -5.80 6.91
CA VAL A 158 15.96 -5.12 7.30
C VAL A 158 15.77 -4.39 8.64
N ALA A 159 14.65 -3.72 8.86
CA ALA A 159 14.34 -3.03 10.12
C ALA A 159 14.25 -4.02 11.30
N ALA A 160 13.69 -5.20 11.10
CA ALA A 160 13.64 -6.25 12.11
C ALA A 160 15.05 -6.76 12.47
N ALA A 161 15.93 -6.93 11.49
CA ALA A 161 17.35 -7.27 11.74
C ALA A 161 18.08 -6.15 12.51
N LYS A 162 17.85 -4.88 12.14
CA LYS A 162 18.39 -3.71 12.86
C LYS A 162 17.86 -3.62 14.30
N SER A 163 16.61 -4.02 14.56
CA SER A 163 16.04 -4.07 15.90
C SER A 163 16.77 -5.07 16.82
N ILE A 164 17.29 -6.17 16.27
CA ILE A 164 18.15 -7.10 17.02
C ILE A 164 19.47 -6.41 17.39
N GLU A 165 20.10 -5.67 16.47
CA GLU A 165 21.33 -4.93 16.73
C GLU A 165 21.10 -3.84 17.81
N GLN A 166 19.98 -3.15 17.75
CA GLN A 166 19.58 -2.16 18.76
C GLN A 166 19.41 -2.78 20.14
N ALA A 167 18.75 -3.94 20.24
CA ALA A 167 18.57 -4.67 21.48
C ALA A 167 19.93 -5.16 22.05
N LYS A 168 20.85 -5.62 21.18
CA LYS A 168 22.23 -5.98 21.61
C LYS A 168 22.99 -4.80 22.19
N ALA A 169 22.86 -3.61 21.61
CA ALA A 169 23.43 -2.39 22.17
C ALA A 169 22.82 -2.05 23.54
N SER A 170 21.51 -2.22 23.69
CA SER A 170 20.81 -2.02 24.97
C SER A 170 21.26 -3.00 26.06
N VAL A 171 21.54 -4.26 25.72
CA VAL A 171 22.14 -5.25 26.67
C VAL A 171 23.51 -4.76 27.16
N LYS A 172 24.37 -4.30 26.21
CA LYS A 172 25.69 -3.77 26.56
C LYS A 172 25.61 -2.52 27.46
N ALA A 173 24.65 -1.64 27.15
CA ALA A 173 24.39 -0.45 27.98
C ALA A 173 23.95 -0.83 29.41
N ALA A 174 23.11 -1.85 29.57
CA ALA A 174 22.70 -2.36 30.88
C ALA A 174 23.87 -3.01 31.65
N GLN A 175 24.72 -3.77 30.96
CA GLN A 175 25.92 -4.39 31.56
C GLN A 175 26.93 -3.37 32.08
N ALA A 176 26.97 -2.17 31.51
CA ALA A 176 27.84 -1.08 31.95
C ALA A 176 27.56 -0.61 33.40
N GLY A 177 26.37 -0.89 33.94
CA GLY A 177 26.05 -0.63 35.34
C GLY A 177 26.91 -1.38 36.36
N ASN A 178 27.59 -2.45 35.94
CA ASN A 178 28.55 -3.17 36.76
C ASN A 178 29.98 -2.59 36.70
N LEU A 179 30.22 -1.57 35.88
CA LEU A 179 31.54 -0.98 35.65
C LEU A 179 31.66 0.38 36.38
N PRO A 180 32.91 0.78 36.76
CA PRO A 180 33.11 2.10 37.33
C PRO A 180 32.79 3.20 36.33
N GLN A 181 32.30 4.34 36.83
CA GLN A 181 32.02 5.57 36.08
C GLN A 181 32.95 6.67 36.53
N LEU A 182 33.44 7.50 35.59
CA LEU A 182 34.32 8.62 35.83
C LEU A 182 33.69 9.89 35.22
N SER A 183 33.62 10.95 36.01
CA SER A 183 33.14 12.26 35.54
C SER A 183 34.04 13.38 36.02
N ALA A 184 34.26 14.38 35.19
CA ALA A 184 34.79 15.67 35.59
C ALA A 184 33.63 16.60 35.96
N TYR A 185 33.79 17.41 37.00
CA TYR A 185 32.79 18.37 37.37
C TYR A 185 33.42 19.70 37.75
N ALA A 186 32.65 20.79 37.58
CA ALA A 186 32.95 22.13 38.06
C ALA A 186 31.67 22.70 38.68
N SER A 187 31.75 23.17 39.91
CA SER A 187 30.61 23.80 40.59
C SER A 187 30.97 25.17 41.14
N TYR A 188 30.01 26.06 41.12
CA TYR A 188 30.07 27.38 41.73
C TYR A 188 28.83 27.55 42.62
N THR A 189 29.08 27.72 43.90
CA THR A 189 28.03 27.85 44.91
C THR A 189 28.17 29.19 45.63
N ILE A 190 27.10 29.91 45.75
CA ILE A 190 26.99 31.10 46.59
C ILE A 190 26.11 30.67 47.78
N ASP A 191 26.69 30.66 48.96
CA ASP A 191 25.99 30.27 50.18
C ASP A 191 25.82 31.51 51.05
N GLY A 192 24.56 31.96 51.22
CA GLY A 192 24.19 33.13 52.00
C GLY A 192 22.70 33.14 52.28
N ASN A 193 22.31 33.66 53.45
CA ASN A 193 20.90 33.72 53.86
C ASN A 193 20.06 34.75 53.09
N ASP A 194 20.71 35.66 52.37
CA ASP A 194 20.07 36.65 51.51
C ASP A 194 20.89 36.85 50.22
N ALA A 195 20.25 36.76 49.07
CA ALA A 195 20.88 36.92 47.76
C ALA A 195 21.51 38.31 47.50
N PHE A 196 21.33 39.26 48.41
CA PHE A 196 21.81 40.64 48.31
C PHE A 196 22.70 41.05 49.51
N ASN A 197 23.09 40.12 50.36
CA ASN A 197 23.97 40.44 51.50
C ASN A 197 25.42 40.18 51.17
N ASN A 198 26.28 41.15 51.46
CA ASN A 198 27.70 41.16 51.07
C ASN A 198 28.56 40.12 51.83
N ASP A 199 27.97 39.28 52.70
CA ASP A 199 28.63 38.22 53.46
C ASP A 199 28.41 36.82 52.88
N ALA A 200 28.00 36.72 51.62
CA ALA A 200 27.85 35.44 50.93
C ALA A 200 29.21 34.76 50.71
N ALA A 201 29.36 33.54 51.20
CA ALA A 201 30.53 32.74 50.92
C ALA A 201 30.46 32.17 49.49
N GLU A 202 31.41 32.56 48.67
CA GLU A 202 31.57 32.02 47.31
C GLU A 202 32.50 30.79 47.33
N GLN A 203 32.02 29.65 46.81
CA GLN A 203 32.81 28.45 46.72
C GLN A 203 32.85 27.99 45.27
N SER A 204 34.05 27.83 44.71
CA SER A 204 34.27 27.17 43.41
C SER A 204 35.04 25.88 43.64
N GLU A 205 34.55 24.81 42.98
CA GLU A 205 35.17 23.47 43.05
C GLU A 205 35.30 22.92 41.66
N ILE A 206 36.48 22.36 41.35
CA ILE A 206 36.77 21.60 40.10
C ILE A 206 37.38 20.28 40.51
N GLY A 207 36.85 19.19 39.99
CA GLY A 207 37.37 17.88 40.37
C GLY A 207 37.00 16.76 39.38
N VAL A 208 37.49 15.58 39.71
CA VAL A 208 37.15 14.31 39.06
C VAL A 208 36.51 13.39 40.06
N LYS A 209 35.35 12.86 39.74
CA LYS A 209 34.61 11.90 40.59
C LYS A 209 34.60 10.54 39.94
N ALA A 210 35.09 9.50 40.66
CA ALA A 210 34.91 8.11 40.28
C ALA A 210 33.84 7.49 41.17
N SER A 211 32.86 6.81 40.58
CA SER A 211 31.82 6.06 41.29
C SER A 211 31.77 4.63 40.76
N TRP A 212 31.72 3.66 41.65
CA TRP A 212 31.56 2.27 41.32
C TRP A 212 30.59 1.59 42.29
N ASN A 213 29.52 1.04 41.72
CA ASN A 213 28.48 0.40 42.50
C ASN A 213 28.85 -1.08 42.72
N LEU A 214 29.54 -1.41 43.80
CA LEU A 214 30.01 -2.77 44.13
C LEU A 214 28.87 -3.70 44.56
N PHE A 215 27.78 -3.12 45.11
CA PHE A 215 26.61 -3.86 45.55
C PHE A 215 25.38 -3.01 45.42
N ASP A 216 24.47 -3.42 44.56
CA ASP A 216 23.21 -2.72 44.23
C ASP A 216 21.96 -3.57 44.50
N ASN A 217 22.08 -4.56 45.36
CA ASN A 217 20.99 -5.50 45.66
C ASN A 217 20.41 -6.23 44.41
N ASN A 218 21.25 -6.56 43.44
CA ASN A 218 20.91 -7.20 42.16
C ASN A 218 20.07 -6.35 41.17
N VAL A 219 19.99 -5.05 41.36
CA VAL A 219 19.25 -4.15 40.44
C VAL A 219 19.86 -4.22 39.04
N THR A 220 21.17 -4.01 38.90
CA THR A 220 21.86 -4.11 37.58
C THR A 220 21.68 -5.49 36.95
N LYS A 221 21.77 -6.57 37.74
CA LYS A 221 21.54 -7.94 37.24
C LYS A 221 20.12 -8.13 36.73
N ALA A 222 19.11 -7.53 37.38
CA ALA A 222 17.72 -7.56 36.92
C ALA A 222 17.54 -6.76 35.62
N GLN A 223 18.20 -5.59 35.50
CA GLN A 223 18.19 -4.77 34.28
C GLN A 223 18.85 -5.50 33.09
N VAL A 224 19.96 -6.19 33.31
CA VAL A 224 20.61 -7.01 32.27
C VAL A 224 19.67 -8.11 31.82
N ARG A 225 19.05 -8.85 32.73
CA ARG A 225 18.07 -9.90 32.38
C ARG A 225 16.87 -9.35 31.61
N GLN A 226 16.40 -8.17 31.98
CA GLN A 226 15.33 -7.50 31.23
C GLN A 226 15.74 -7.15 29.78
N ALA A 227 16.97 -6.64 29.63
CA ALA A 227 17.51 -6.33 28.31
C ALA A 227 17.75 -7.60 27.46
N GLU A 228 18.23 -8.70 28.08
CA GLU A 228 18.38 -10.01 27.42
C GLU A 228 17.03 -10.58 26.98
N ALA A 229 16.01 -10.47 27.79
CA ALA A 229 14.64 -10.89 27.41
C ALA A 229 14.09 -10.02 26.25
N ALA A 230 14.40 -8.72 26.23
CA ALA A 230 14.05 -7.83 25.13
C ALA A 230 14.80 -8.21 23.84
N LEU A 231 16.07 -8.62 23.93
CA LEU A 231 16.85 -9.16 22.80
C LEU A 231 16.22 -10.44 22.25
N ALA A 232 15.89 -11.41 23.12
CA ALA A 232 15.22 -12.64 22.69
C ALA A 232 13.89 -12.33 21.98
N LYS A 233 13.09 -11.42 22.53
CA LYS A 233 11.84 -10.94 21.88
C LYS A 233 12.12 -10.33 20.49
N ALA A 234 13.18 -9.54 20.34
CA ALA A 234 13.53 -8.94 19.04
C ALA A 234 13.94 -10.02 18.02
N GLN A 235 14.63 -11.08 18.45
CA GLN A 235 15.02 -12.22 17.60
C GLN A 235 13.80 -12.99 17.09
N GLU A 236 12.88 -13.36 17.99
CA GLU A 236 11.63 -14.05 17.61
C GLU A 236 10.75 -13.17 16.70
N ASN A 237 10.68 -11.86 17.00
CA ASN A 237 9.94 -10.94 16.14
C ASN A 237 10.55 -10.83 14.73
N ALA A 238 11.86 -10.83 14.60
CA ALA A 238 12.50 -10.80 13.29
C ALA A 238 12.24 -12.09 12.49
N GLN A 239 12.22 -13.25 13.15
CA GLN A 239 11.84 -14.50 12.52
C GLN A 239 10.37 -14.43 12.04
N TYR A 240 9.46 -13.98 12.90
CA TYR A 240 8.04 -13.82 12.55
C TYR A 240 7.82 -12.88 11.36
N VAL A 241 8.55 -11.75 11.31
CA VAL A 241 8.49 -10.82 10.17
C VAL A 241 8.98 -11.51 8.89
N ASN A 242 10.09 -12.24 8.93
CA ASN A 242 10.61 -12.96 7.76
C ASN A 242 9.64 -14.04 7.25
N GLU A 243 9.01 -14.79 8.14
CA GLU A 243 7.97 -15.77 7.78
C GLU A 243 6.74 -15.06 7.16
N GLY A 244 6.36 -13.90 7.71
CA GLY A 244 5.31 -13.04 7.16
C GLY A 244 5.61 -12.55 5.74
N ILE A 245 6.86 -12.11 5.49
CA ILE A 245 7.32 -11.70 4.16
C ILE A 245 7.21 -12.85 3.16
N GLN A 246 7.68 -14.05 3.54
CA GLN A 246 7.59 -15.23 2.68
C GLN A 246 6.15 -15.57 2.32
N LEU A 247 5.25 -15.51 3.29
CA LEU A 247 3.82 -15.76 3.07
C LEU A 247 3.20 -14.71 2.13
N GLU A 248 3.49 -13.42 2.35
CA GLU A 248 2.97 -12.32 1.53
C GLU A 248 3.40 -12.45 0.06
N VAL A 249 4.69 -12.72 -0.19
CA VAL A 249 5.22 -12.94 -1.54
C VAL A 249 4.55 -14.14 -2.20
N HIS A 250 4.43 -15.26 -1.47
CA HIS A 250 3.79 -16.47 -2.00
C HIS A 250 2.33 -16.22 -2.38
N GLN A 251 1.58 -15.54 -1.51
CA GLN A 251 0.18 -15.16 -1.78
C GLN A 251 0.06 -14.22 -2.97
N ALA A 252 0.89 -13.17 -3.03
CA ALA A 252 0.88 -12.22 -4.14
C ALA A 252 1.20 -12.89 -5.49
N TYR A 253 2.16 -13.82 -5.49
CA TYR A 253 2.51 -14.59 -6.69
C TYR A 253 1.39 -15.51 -7.15
N LEU A 254 0.74 -16.24 -6.23
CA LEU A 254 -0.40 -17.10 -6.56
C LEU A 254 -1.60 -16.28 -7.07
N ASN A 255 -1.86 -15.12 -6.48
CA ASN A 255 -2.90 -14.20 -6.94
C ASN A 255 -2.63 -13.72 -8.37
N LEU A 256 -1.38 -13.38 -8.69
CA LEU A 256 -0.98 -12.97 -10.03
C LEU A 256 -1.20 -14.09 -11.06
N LEU A 257 -0.79 -15.33 -10.76
CA LEU A 257 -1.02 -16.49 -11.63
C LEU A 257 -2.51 -16.79 -11.84
N SER A 258 -3.30 -16.65 -10.78
CA SER A 258 -4.75 -16.82 -10.86
C SER A 258 -5.40 -15.75 -11.75
N ALA A 259 -5.00 -14.48 -11.56
CA ALA A 259 -5.50 -13.36 -12.35
C ALA A 259 -5.11 -13.50 -13.85
N GLU A 260 -3.91 -14.00 -14.15
CA GLU A 260 -3.48 -14.29 -15.52
C GLU A 260 -4.38 -15.33 -16.20
N LYS A 261 -4.69 -16.42 -15.50
CA LYS A 261 -5.61 -17.44 -16.02
C LYS A 261 -7.02 -16.92 -16.22
N ASN A 262 -7.47 -16.03 -15.33
CA ASN A 262 -8.79 -15.40 -15.45
C ASN A 262 -8.89 -14.51 -16.68
N ILE A 263 -7.83 -13.80 -17.08
CA ILE A 263 -7.80 -13.02 -18.32
C ILE A 263 -8.04 -13.94 -19.52
N GLN A 264 -7.36 -15.08 -19.58
CA GLN A 264 -7.52 -16.04 -20.68
C GLN A 264 -8.95 -16.58 -20.76
N THR A 265 -9.51 -16.99 -19.60
CA THR A 265 -10.87 -17.53 -19.53
C THR A 265 -11.93 -16.50 -19.90
N THR A 266 -11.82 -15.28 -19.37
CA THR A 266 -12.79 -14.21 -19.62
C THR A 266 -12.68 -13.67 -21.05
N SER A 267 -11.49 -13.65 -21.65
CA SER A 267 -11.31 -13.31 -23.07
C SER A 267 -12.06 -14.28 -24.01
N VAL A 268 -12.00 -15.59 -23.73
CA VAL A 268 -12.76 -16.60 -24.48
C VAL A 268 -14.26 -16.38 -24.29
N ALA A 269 -14.71 -16.09 -23.06
CA ALA A 269 -16.12 -15.83 -22.77
C ALA A 269 -16.64 -14.60 -23.54
N VAL A 270 -15.85 -13.52 -23.64
CA VAL A 270 -16.22 -12.34 -24.44
C VAL A 270 -16.41 -12.70 -25.90
N ASN A 271 -15.50 -13.47 -26.51
CA ASN A 271 -15.62 -13.86 -27.90
C ASN A 271 -16.86 -14.71 -28.13
N GLN A 272 -17.17 -15.68 -27.26
CA GLN A 272 -18.34 -16.53 -27.35
C GLN A 272 -19.64 -15.74 -27.16
N ALA A 273 -19.72 -14.86 -26.16
CA ALA A 273 -20.89 -14.04 -25.93
C ALA A 273 -21.14 -13.01 -27.06
N SER A 274 -20.08 -12.48 -27.68
CA SER A 274 -20.18 -11.60 -28.83
C SER A 274 -20.76 -12.29 -30.06
N GLU A 275 -20.30 -13.52 -30.32
CA GLU A 275 -20.84 -14.36 -31.41
C GLU A 275 -22.32 -14.71 -31.16
N ASP A 276 -22.66 -15.14 -29.92
CA ASP A 276 -24.03 -15.48 -29.54
C ASP A 276 -24.98 -14.29 -29.70
N TYR A 277 -24.57 -13.10 -29.24
CA TYR A 277 -25.34 -11.87 -29.45
C TYR A 277 -25.58 -11.58 -30.93
N THR A 278 -24.55 -11.73 -31.77
CA THR A 278 -24.65 -11.53 -33.22
C THR A 278 -25.64 -12.53 -33.85
N ILE A 279 -25.55 -13.81 -33.46
CA ILE A 279 -26.47 -14.85 -33.92
C ILE A 279 -27.91 -14.57 -33.47
N ALA A 280 -28.13 -14.19 -32.22
CA ALA A 280 -29.45 -13.87 -31.67
C ALA A 280 -30.07 -12.69 -32.44
N GLN A 281 -29.29 -11.64 -32.71
CA GLN A 281 -29.74 -10.47 -33.47
C GLN A 281 -30.13 -10.83 -34.93
N VAL A 282 -29.32 -11.64 -35.63
CA VAL A 282 -29.61 -12.09 -37.00
C VAL A 282 -30.87 -12.95 -37.00
N ARG A 283 -31.02 -13.91 -36.09
CA ARG A 283 -32.19 -14.78 -35.98
C ARG A 283 -33.46 -13.98 -35.71
N TYR A 284 -33.42 -12.99 -34.82
CA TYR A 284 -34.53 -12.09 -34.52
C TYR A 284 -34.93 -11.28 -35.74
N THR A 285 -33.96 -10.72 -36.46
CA THR A 285 -34.19 -9.94 -37.68
C THR A 285 -34.83 -10.80 -38.77
N ALA A 286 -34.36 -12.05 -38.93
CA ALA A 286 -34.94 -13.02 -39.88
C ALA A 286 -36.33 -13.58 -39.45
N GLY A 287 -36.81 -13.29 -38.26
CA GLY A 287 -38.10 -13.75 -37.74
C GLY A 287 -38.10 -15.18 -37.20
N VAL A 288 -36.91 -15.78 -36.94
CA VAL A 288 -36.76 -17.14 -36.40
C VAL A 288 -36.20 -17.16 -34.97
N GLY A 289 -36.00 -15.98 -34.35
CA GLY A 289 -35.60 -15.80 -32.97
C GLY A 289 -36.59 -14.95 -32.20
N THR A 290 -36.48 -14.92 -30.89
CA THR A 290 -37.37 -14.14 -30.00
C THR A 290 -36.70 -12.85 -29.50
N ASN A 291 -37.47 -11.87 -29.06
CA ASN A 291 -37.00 -10.66 -28.42
C ASN A 291 -36.17 -10.96 -27.17
N ILE A 292 -36.59 -11.99 -26.41
CA ILE A 292 -35.89 -12.42 -25.18
C ILE A 292 -34.49 -12.95 -25.51
N ASP A 293 -34.33 -13.75 -26.58
CA ASP A 293 -33.03 -14.29 -26.97
C ASP A 293 -31.98 -13.19 -27.19
N VAL A 294 -32.37 -12.07 -27.84
CA VAL A 294 -31.48 -10.94 -28.07
C VAL A 294 -31.12 -10.19 -26.78
N MET A 295 -32.10 -9.99 -25.89
CA MET A 295 -31.88 -9.32 -24.62
C MET A 295 -30.97 -10.15 -23.70
N ASP A 296 -31.25 -11.46 -23.59
CA ASP A 296 -30.43 -12.38 -22.76
C ASP A 296 -28.99 -12.44 -23.28
N ALA A 297 -28.81 -12.51 -24.61
CA ALA A 297 -27.48 -12.48 -25.24
C ALA A 297 -26.76 -11.14 -25.03
N ALA A 298 -27.47 -10.00 -25.03
CA ALA A 298 -26.91 -8.68 -24.73
C ALA A 298 -26.43 -8.60 -23.26
N VAL A 299 -27.21 -9.10 -22.32
CA VAL A 299 -26.84 -9.18 -20.89
C VAL A 299 -25.63 -10.09 -20.71
N ALA A 300 -25.59 -11.23 -21.37
CA ALA A 300 -24.45 -12.17 -21.32
C ALA A 300 -23.17 -11.53 -21.85
N LEU A 301 -23.25 -10.80 -22.97
CA LEU A 301 -22.11 -10.08 -23.55
C LEU A 301 -21.60 -8.97 -22.63
N THR A 302 -22.51 -8.17 -22.06
CA THR A 302 -22.16 -7.11 -21.11
C THR A 302 -21.48 -7.68 -19.87
N THR A 303 -22.00 -8.79 -19.34
CA THR A 303 -21.42 -9.51 -18.20
C THR A 303 -20.03 -10.05 -18.52
N ALA A 304 -19.85 -10.67 -19.69
CA ALA A 304 -18.56 -11.20 -20.14
C ALA A 304 -17.52 -10.08 -20.29
N LYS A 305 -17.87 -8.93 -20.89
CA LYS A 305 -16.99 -7.77 -21.03
C LYS A 305 -16.63 -7.16 -19.67
N THR A 306 -17.59 -7.03 -18.77
CA THR A 306 -17.35 -6.55 -17.40
C THR A 306 -16.37 -7.44 -16.65
N ASN A 307 -16.55 -8.77 -16.75
CA ASN A 307 -15.65 -9.74 -16.13
C ASN A 307 -14.23 -9.68 -16.73
N TYR A 308 -14.11 -9.44 -18.03
CA TYR A 308 -12.81 -9.29 -18.67
C TYR A 308 -12.08 -8.01 -18.24
N VAL A 309 -12.79 -6.89 -18.14
CA VAL A 309 -12.25 -5.63 -17.60
C VAL A 309 -11.81 -5.82 -16.14
N GLN A 310 -12.61 -6.52 -15.33
CA GLN A 310 -12.25 -6.87 -13.95
C GLN A 310 -10.98 -7.73 -13.91
N ALA A 311 -10.88 -8.77 -14.74
CA ALA A 311 -9.70 -9.65 -14.78
C ALA A 311 -8.41 -8.91 -15.16
N LEU A 312 -8.49 -7.95 -16.11
CA LEU A 312 -7.36 -7.08 -16.45
C LEU A 312 -6.94 -6.19 -15.30
N TYR A 313 -7.90 -5.62 -14.57
CA TYR A 313 -7.64 -4.82 -13.36
C TYR A 313 -6.97 -5.66 -12.27
N ASP A 314 -7.56 -6.82 -11.95
CA ASP A 314 -7.04 -7.71 -10.91
C ASP A 314 -5.61 -8.16 -11.20
N TYR A 315 -5.29 -8.43 -12.47
CA TYR A 315 -3.94 -8.78 -12.89
C TYR A 315 -2.94 -7.64 -12.65
N ASN A 316 -3.26 -6.42 -13.10
CA ASN A 316 -2.36 -5.28 -12.97
C ASN A 316 -2.17 -4.88 -11.50
N VAL A 317 -3.23 -4.97 -10.69
CA VAL A 317 -3.13 -4.73 -9.23
C VAL A 317 -2.33 -5.83 -8.54
N SER A 318 -2.53 -7.11 -8.91
CA SER A 318 -1.76 -8.24 -8.35
C SER A 318 -0.28 -8.12 -8.69
N LYS A 319 0.06 -7.65 -9.91
CA LYS A 319 1.44 -7.34 -10.31
C LYS A 319 2.04 -6.25 -9.43
N ALA A 320 1.34 -5.14 -9.24
CA ALA A 320 1.79 -4.05 -8.37
C ALA A 320 1.92 -4.50 -6.90
N GLN A 321 1.04 -5.41 -6.44
CA GLN A 321 1.14 -5.99 -5.10
C GLN A 321 2.37 -6.89 -4.95
N LEU A 322 2.70 -7.68 -5.97
CA LEU A 322 3.91 -8.51 -5.97
C LEU A 322 5.17 -7.65 -6.00
N ASP A 323 5.20 -6.56 -6.80
CA ASP A 323 6.30 -5.60 -6.83
C ASP A 323 6.54 -4.97 -5.45
N LYS A 324 5.46 -4.59 -4.74
CA LYS A 324 5.53 -4.14 -3.34
C LYS A 324 6.02 -5.24 -2.41
N ALA A 325 5.49 -6.47 -2.55
CA ALA A 325 5.87 -7.60 -1.69
C ALA A 325 7.35 -7.98 -1.85
N MET A 326 7.96 -7.71 -2.99
CA MET A 326 9.40 -7.86 -3.23
C MET A 326 10.24 -6.71 -2.67
N GLY A 327 9.63 -5.65 -2.18
CA GLY A 327 10.36 -4.49 -1.65
C GLY A 327 11.10 -3.69 -2.71
N LEU A 328 10.58 -3.64 -3.95
CA LEU A 328 11.23 -2.89 -5.02
C LEU A 328 11.27 -1.39 -4.67
N PRO A 329 12.46 -0.75 -4.74
CA PRO A 329 12.63 0.64 -4.32
C PRO A 329 11.73 1.59 -5.14
N VAL A 330 11.35 2.69 -4.49
CA VAL A 330 10.60 3.77 -5.14
C VAL A 330 11.61 4.78 -5.67
N ASP A 331 11.94 4.69 -6.97
CA ASP A 331 12.71 5.73 -7.66
C ASP A 331 11.85 6.99 -7.77
N LEU A 332 12.01 7.89 -6.80
CA LEU A 332 11.47 9.24 -6.88
C LEU A 332 12.52 10.12 -7.55
N ASP A 333 12.29 10.52 -8.78
CA ASP A 333 13.02 11.65 -9.37
C ASP A 333 12.51 12.97 -8.72
N VAL A 334 13.10 13.27 -7.56
CA VAL A 334 12.75 14.44 -6.73
C VAL A 334 12.94 15.74 -7.53
N GLN A 335 13.82 15.75 -8.53
CA GLN A 335 14.07 16.93 -9.38
C GLN A 335 12.92 17.15 -10.38
N ALA A 336 12.32 16.09 -10.90
CA ALA A 336 11.16 16.20 -11.78
C ALA A 336 9.88 16.66 -11.06
N VAL A 337 9.76 16.37 -9.77
CA VAL A 337 8.62 16.82 -8.93
C VAL A 337 8.76 18.29 -8.56
N ALA A 338 9.95 18.75 -8.17
CA ALA A 338 10.20 20.14 -7.81
C ALA A 338 10.01 21.12 -8.99
N ALA A 339 10.29 20.67 -10.23
CA ALA A 339 10.13 21.49 -11.44
C ALA A 339 8.67 21.71 -11.87
N LYS A 340 7.70 20.98 -11.29
CA LYS A 340 6.26 21.10 -11.62
C LYS A 340 5.46 21.90 -10.58
N THR A 341 6.11 22.39 -9.51
CA THR A 341 5.41 23.07 -8.40
C THR A 341 5.62 24.60 -8.41
N TYR A 342 6.19 25.16 -9.49
CA TYR A 342 6.35 26.61 -9.69
C TYR A 342 5.72 27.05 -11.01
#